data_49f034e4df83f9994aa1e2adbf29188c
#
_entry.id   49f034e4df83f9994aa1e2adbf29188c
#
_cell.length_a   1.000
_cell.length_b   1.000
_cell.length_c   1.000
_cell.angle_alpha   90.00
_cell.angle_beta   90.00
_cell.angle_gamma   90.00
#
_symmetry.space_group_name_H-M   'P 1'
#
loop_
_entity.id
_entity.type
_entity.pdbx_description
1 polymer ?
#
loop_
_entity_poly.entity_id
_entity_poly.type
_entity_poly.pdbx_seq_one_letter_code
_entity_poly.pdbx_strand_id
1 'polypeptide(L)'
;IADKYGSSIAGLYGAIFFLIGLYMMSLVEGSGLLIVSQVVFGFGCAGCGTAVILGAVGKAVTGKYQTLSLGIVMAAGSLGQFFIVPLSGFMIEATDWQKSIIYLCFMSLIMILFALTLTKSSFNSGKDDQATQSLVSVLNEAFVNKSYVLLTVGFFVCGFHVSFVATHLPAYL
;
A
#
# COMPACT_ATOMS: atom_id res chain seq x y z
N ILE A 1 -10.71 -2.44 9.05
CA ILE A 1 -11.06 -3.65 8.25
C ILE A 1 -10.01 -4.73 8.51
N ALA A 2 -8.71 -4.43 8.41
CA ALA A 2 -7.63 -5.41 8.63
C ALA A 2 -7.65 -6.03 10.03
N ASP A 3 -7.98 -5.27 11.07
CA ASP A 3 -8.06 -5.78 12.45
C ASP A 3 -9.28 -6.64 12.71
N LYS A 4 -10.38 -6.41 11.99
CA LYS A 4 -11.64 -7.15 12.19
C LYS A 4 -11.73 -8.42 11.33
N TYR A 5 -11.20 -8.38 10.11
CA TYR A 5 -11.34 -9.46 9.12
C TYR A 5 -10.01 -10.13 8.76
N GLY A 6 -8.91 -9.66 9.33
CA GLY A 6 -7.56 -10.14 9.03
C GLY A 6 -6.86 -9.37 7.91
N SER A 7 -5.55 -9.29 8.01
CA SER A 7 -4.69 -8.56 7.06
C SER A 7 -4.77 -9.14 5.64
N SER A 8 -4.98 -10.45 5.52
CA SER A 8 -5.06 -11.15 4.23
C SER A 8 -6.30 -10.77 3.44
N ILE A 9 -7.45 -10.66 4.12
CA ILE A 9 -8.71 -10.24 3.49
C ILE A 9 -8.61 -8.78 3.07
N ALA A 10 -8.05 -7.91 3.92
CA ALA A 10 -7.81 -6.51 3.59
C ALA A 10 -6.89 -6.36 2.38
N GLY A 11 -5.82 -7.15 2.30
CA GLY A 11 -4.90 -7.18 1.15
C GLY A 11 -5.57 -7.63 -0.13
N LEU A 12 -6.43 -8.64 -0.07
CA LEU A 12 -7.17 -9.13 -1.25
C LEU A 12 -8.15 -8.08 -1.78
N TYR A 13 -8.95 -7.47 -0.90
CA TYR A 13 -9.83 -6.36 -1.29
C TYR A 13 -9.01 -5.19 -1.86
N GLY A 14 -7.91 -4.84 -1.20
CA GLY A 14 -7.00 -3.80 -1.68
C GLY A 14 -6.50 -4.07 -3.09
N ALA A 15 -6.02 -5.29 -3.37
CA ALA A 15 -5.53 -5.68 -4.68
C ALA A 15 -6.62 -5.64 -5.76
N ILE A 16 -7.85 -6.03 -5.45
CA ILE A 16 -8.99 -5.96 -6.38
C ILE A 16 -9.32 -4.50 -6.70
N PHE A 17 -9.48 -3.64 -5.68
CA PHE A 17 -9.76 -2.22 -5.90
C PHE A 17 -8.62 -1.51 -6.63
N PHE A 18 -7.38 -1.88 -6.35
CA PHE A 18 -6.21 -1.38 -7.05
C PHE A 18 -6.26 -1.68 -8.55
N LEU A 19 -6.55 -2.93 -8.92
CA LEU A 19 -6.73 -3.32 -10.32
C LEU A 19 -7.88 -2.62 -11.01
N ILE A 20 -9.04 -2.54 -10.35
CA ILE A 20 -10.20 -1.86 -10.89
C ILE A 20 -9.88 -0.38 -11.13
N GLY A 21 -9.23 0.27 -10.17
CA GLY A 21 -8.81 1.67 -10.28
C GLY A 21 -7.84 1.91 -11.44
N LEU A 22 -6.82 1.06 -11.61
CA LEU A 22 -5.90 1.12 -12.74
C LEU A 22 -6.61 0.89 -14.07
N TYR A 23 -7.48 -0.10 -14.13
CA TYR A 23 -8.22 -0.39 -15.36
C TYR A 23 -9.16 0.75 -15.74
N MET A 24 -9.90 1.32 -14.78
CA MET A 24 -10.71 2.52 -15.00
C MET A 24 -9.86 3.69 -15.48
N MET A 25 -8.65 3.85 -14.95
CA MET A 25 -7.72 4.90 -15.34
C MET A 25 -7.24 4.74 -16.79
N SER A 26 -7.11 3.52 -17.31
CA SER A 26 -6.77 3.26 -18.71
C SER A 26 -7.86 3.66 -19.69
N LEU A 27 -9.11 3.75 -19.24
CA LEU A 27 -10.30 4.10 -20.04
C LEU A 27 -10.69 5.58 -19.93
N VAL A 28 -9.86 6.40 -19.30
CA VAL A 28 -10.18 7.81 -19.06
C VAL A 28 -10.18 8.61 -20.34
N GLU A 29 -11.34 9.17 -20.69
CA GLU A 29 -11.52 10.14 -21.77
C GLU A 29 -11.92 11.54 -21.24
N GLY A 30 -12.24 11.66 -19.93
CA GLY A 30 -12.69 12.93 -19.34
C GLY A 30 -12.40 13.04 -17.84
N SER A 31 -12.41 14.28 -17.35
CA SER A 31 -12.02 14.63 -15.97
C SER A 31 -12.87 13.91 -14.89
N GLY A 32 -14.14 13.65 -15.15
CA GLY A 32 -15.02 12.99 -14.18
C GLY A 32 -14.61 11.54 -13.92
N LEU A 33 -14.34 10.78 -14.97
CA LEU A 33 -13.89 9.38 -14.85
C LEU A 33 -12.51 9.29 -14.20
N LEU A 34 -11.64 10.26 -14.45
CA LEU A 34 -10.33 10.35 -13.82
C LEU A 34 -10.45 10.49 -12.29
N ILE A 35 -11.33 11.36 -11.79
CA ILE A 35 -11.53 11.54 -10.35
C ILE A 35 -12.05 10.24 -9.71
N VAL A 36 -13.05 9.61 -10.33
CA VAL A 36 -13.61 8.35 -9.82
C VAL A 36 -12.57 7.24 -9.80
N SER A 37 -11.79 7.09 -10.88
CA SER A 37 -10.73 6.07 -10.95
C SER A 37 -9.66 6.29 -9.87
N GLN A 38 -9.27 7.53 -9.60
CA GLN A 38 -8.31 7.86 -8.54
C GLN A 38 -8.84 7.55 -7.14
N VAL A 39 -10.12 7.79 -6.89
CA VAL A 39 -10.75 7.42 -5.60
C VAL A 39 -10.73 5.91 -5.42
N VAL A 40 -11.15 5.14 -6.44
CA VAL A 40 -11.15 3.67 -6.40
C VAL A 40 -9.72 3.13 -6.22
N PHE A 41 -8.75 3.68 -6.96
CA PHE A 41 -7.34 3.35 -6.84
C PHE A 41 -6.80 3.64 -5.44
N GLY A 42 -7.17 4.78 -4.84
CA GLY A 42 -6.79 5.16 -3.48
C GLY A 42 -7.30 4.16 -2.43
N PHE A 43 -8.54 3.67 -2.56
CA PHE A 43 -9.05 2.58 -1.72
C PHE A 43 -8.23 1.29 -1.89
N GLY A 44 -7.82 0.98 -3.11
CA GLY A 44 -6.92 -0.13 -3.39
C GLY A 44 -5.57 0.03 -2.68
N CYS A 45 -4.93 1.18 -2.81
CA CYS A 45 -3.67 1.51 -2.14
C CYS A 45 -3.77 1.42 -0.61
N ALA A 46 -4.88 1.83 -0.02
CA ALA A 46 -5.10 1.73 1.42
C ALA A 46 -5.18 0.29 1.90
N GLY A 47 -5.78 -0.62 1.10
CA GLY A 47 -5.93 -2.03 1.46
C GLY A 47 -4.66 -2.87 1.27
N CYS A 48 -3.82 -2.57 0.28
CA CYS A 48 -2.56 -3.27 0.03
C CYS A 48 -1.31 -2.45 0.40
N GLY A 49 -1.50 -1.32 1.10
CA GLY A 49 -0.42 -0.43 1.50
C GLY A 49 0.53 -1.01 2.53
N THR A 50 1.67 -0.34 2.70
CA THR A 50 2.77 -0.74 3.58
C THR A 50 2.31 -0.99 5.02
N ALA A 51 1.34 -0.20 5.51
CA ALA A 51 0.82 -0.34 6.87
C ALA A 51 0.15 -1.71 7.11
N VAL A 52 -0.62 -2.21 6.13
CA VAL A 52 -1.28 -3.52 6.22
C VAL A 52 -0.25 -4.65 6.20
N ILE A 53 0.75 -4.54 5.32
CA ILE A 53 1.82 -5.54 5.19
C ILE A 53 2.70 -5.56 6.46
N LEU A 54 3.11 -4.40 6.97
CA LEU A 54 3.90 -4.30 8.21
C LEU A 54 3.11 -4.83 9.41
N GLY A 55 1.81 -4.53 9.48
CA GLY A 55 0.94 -5.09 10.52
C GLY A 55 0.82 -6.62 10.44
N ALA A 56 0.73 -7.18 9.24
CA ALA A 56 0.69 -8.62 9.02
C ALA A 56 2.01 -9.29 9.43
N VAL A 57 3.14 -8.74 8.99
CA VAL A 57 4.48 -9.28 9.32
C VAL A 57 4.79 -9.11 10.82
N GLY A 58 4.41 -7.97 11.41
CA GLY A 58 4.59 -7.74 12.84
C GLY A 58 3.83 -8.72 13.73
N LYS A 59 2.67 -9.21 13.27
CA LYS A 59 1.89 -10.26 13.96
C LYS A 59 2.45 -11.68 13.67
N ALA A 60 2.98 -11.91 12.46
CA ALA A 60 3.47 -13.23 12.06
C ALA A 60 4.85 -13.56 12.64
N VAL A 61 5.70 -12.57 12.80
CA VAL A 61 7.08 -12.74 13.29
C VAL A 61 7.24 -12.01 14.61
N THR A 62 7.41 -12.77 15.68
CA THR A 62 7.60 -12.23 17.04
C THR A 62 9.03 -12.47 17.51
N GLY A 63 9.49 -11.69 18.51
CA GLY A 63 10.79 -11.86 19.15
C GLY A 63 11.96 -11.27 18.36
N LYS A 64 13.12 -11.93 18.42
CA LYS A 64 14.42 -11.40 17.93
C LYS A 64 14.44 -11.00 16.45
N TYR A 65 13.64 -11.65 15.61
CA TYR A 65 13.65 -11.43 14.16
C TYR A 65 12.60 -10.46 13.67
N GLN A 66 11.75 -9.94 14.55
CA GLN A 66 10.65 -9.04 14.17
C GLN A 66 11.16 -7.77 13.48
N THR A 67 12.13 -7.09 14.08
CA THR A 67 12.71 -5.85 13.51
C THR A 67 13.40 -6.11 12.18
N LEU A 68 14.12 -7.22 12.05
CA LEU A 68 14.76 -7.60 10.80
C LEU A 68 13.73 -7.86 9.69
N SER A 69 12.66 -8.59 9.99
CA SER A 69 11.59 -8.88 9.03
C SER A 69 10.88 -7.62 8.55
N LEU A 70 10.60 -6.68 9.46
CA LEU A 70 10.02 -5.39 9.10
C LEU A 70 10.96 -4.57 8.22
N GLY A 71 12.27 -4.58 8.54
CA GLY A 71 13.30 -3.93 7.72
C GLY A 71 13.40 -4.50 6.31
N ILE A 72 13.34 -5.83 6.15
CA ILE A 72 13.35 -6.49 4.84
C ILE A 72 12.13 -6.09 4.01
N VAL A 73 10.94 -6.03 4.61
CA VAL A 73 9.71 -5.61 3.92
C VAL A 73 9.82 -4.17 3.42
N MET A 74 10.35 -3.26 4.23
CA MET A 74 10.56 -1.87 3.83
C MET A 74 11.59 -1.76 2.71
N ALA A 75 12.69 -2.49 2.80
CA ALA A 75 13.72 -2.53 1.76
C ALA A 75 13.17 -3.09 0.43
N ALA A 76 12.36 -4.14 0.49
CA ALA A 76 11.70 -4.71 -0.69
C ALA A 76 10.75 -3.71 -1.37
N GLY A 77 10.01 -2.90 -0.59
CA GLY A 77 9.18 -1.82 -1.12
C GLY A 77 9.99 -0.78 -1.89
N SER A 78 11.13 -0.35 -1.33
CA SER A 78 12.03 0.61 -1.97
C SER A 78 12.68 0.04 -3.24
N LEU A 79 13.07 -1.23 -3.23
CA LEU A 79 13.57 -1.93 -4.42
C LEU A 79 12.49 -2.01 -5.51
N GLY A 80 11.25 -2.30 -5.13
CA GLY A 80 10.12 -2.30 -6.07
C GLY A 80 9.96 -0.94 -6.77
N GLN A 81 10.00 0.15 -6.02
CA GLN A 81 9.95 1.50 -6.58
C GLN A 81 11.14 1.78 -7.52
N PHE A 82 12.34 1.37 -7.13
CA PHE A 82 13.55 1.55 -7.94
C PHE A 82 13.45 0.91 -9.32
N PHE A 83 12.80 -0.25 -9.44
CA PHE A 83 12.62 -0.93 -10.73
C PHE A 83 11.37 -0.45 -11.49
N ILE A 84 10.25 -0.26 -10.80
CA ILE A 84 8.96 0.04 -11.44
C ILE A 84 8.92 1.47 -12.00
N VAL A 85 9.54 2.44 -11.32
CA VAL A 85 9.48 3.84 -11.77
C VAL A 85 10.21 4.03 -13.11
N PRO A 86 11.46 3.60 -13.32
CA PRO A 86 12.11 3.68 -14.63
C PRO A 86 11.42 2.85 -15.70
N LEU A 87 10.94 1.65 -15.32
CA LEU A 87 10.21 0.78 -16.24
C LEU A 87 8.93 1.44 -16.74
N SER A 88 8.16 2.08 -15.87
CA SER A 88 6.94 2.81 -16.26
C SER A 88 7.25 4.00 -17.15
N GLY A 89 8.32 4.74 -16.89
CA GLY A 89 8.80 5.83 -17.75
C GLY A 89 9.13 5.33 -19.15
N PHE A 90 9.95 4.30 -19.25
CA PHE A 90 10.29 3.67 -20.53
C PHE A 90 9.05 3.16 -21.30
N MET A 91 8.07 2.56 -20.58
CA MET A 91 6.83 2.09 -21.22
C MET A 91 5.99 3.25 -21.75
N ILE A 92 5.93 4.37 -21.05
CA ILE A 92 5.20 5.57 -21.49
C ILE A 92 5.85 6.18 -22.72
N GLU A 93 7.16 6.22 -22.79
CA GLU A 93 7.89 6.70 -23.98
C GLU A 93 7.79 5.79 -25.19
N ALA A 94 7.78 4.47 -24.97
CA ALA A 94 7.70 3.47 -26.04
C ALA A 94 6.29 3.25 -26.57
N THR A 95 5.26 3.56 -25.80
CA THR A 95 3.85 3.38 -26.13
C THR A 95 3.02 4.58 -25.66
N ASP A 96 1.69 4.47 -25.71
CA ASP A 96 0.81 5.48 -25.12
C ASP A 96 0.69 5.26 -23.62
N TRP A 97 0.44 6.35 -22.85
CA TRP A 97 0.24 6.26 -21.40
C TRP A 97 -0.88 5.30 -21.00
N GLN A 98 -1.95 5.21 -21.79
CA GLN A 98 -3.09 4.28 -21.56
C GLN A 98 -2.64 2.81 -21.67
N LYS A 99 -1.85 2.48 -22.70
CA LYS A 99 -1.30 1.13 -22.87
C LYS A 99 -0.34 0.76 -21.76
N SER A 100 0.47 1.72 -21.31
CA SER A 100 1.40 1.55 -20.18
C SER A 100 0.65 1.20 -18.90
N ILE A 101 -0.50 1.83 -18.63
CA ILE A 101 -1.34 1.49 -17.48
C ILE A 101 -1.90 0.06 -17.62
N ILE A 102 -2.29 -0.39 -18.80
CA ILE A 102 -2.75 -1.76 -19.02
C ILE A 102 -1.65 -2.78 -18.73
N TYR A 103 -0.40 -2.51 -19.12
CA TYR A 103 0.74 -3.37 -18.77
C TYR A 103 0.97 -3.42 -17.26
N LEU A 104 0.85 -2.28 -16.56
CA LEU A 104 0.92 -2.23 -15.10
C LEU A 104 -0.25 -3.00 -14.45
N CYS A 105 -1.45 -3.01 -15.04
CA CYS A 105 -2.55 -3.87 -14.61
C CYS A 105 -2.17 -5.35 -14.69
N PHE A 106 -1.56 -5.81 -15.78
CA PHE A 106 -1.10 -7.19 -15.90
C PHE A 106 -0.03 -7.54 -14.86
N MET A 107 0.91 -6.65 -14.62
CA MET A 107 1.91 -6.84 -13.54
C MET A 107 1.26 -6.90 -12.17
N SER A 108 0.24 -6.08 -11.90
CA SER A 108 -0.44 -6.08 -10.62
C SER A 108 -1.33 -7.30 -10.37
N LEU A 109 -1.68 -8.10 -11.41
CA LEU A 109 -2.31 -9.41 -11.22
C LEU A 109 -1.45 -10.36 -10.37
N ILE A 110 -0.14 -10.23 -10.44
CA ILE A 110 0.80 -10.99 -9.60
C ILE A 110 0.54 -10.71 -8.12
N MET A 111 0.15 -9.49 -7.75
CA MET A 111 -0.20 -9.14 -6.37
C MET A 111 -1.40 -9.96 -5.86
N ILE A 112 -2.41 -10.22 -6.70
CA ILE A 112 -3.56 -11.04 -6.31
C ILE A 112 -3.12 -12.48 -6.03
N LEU A 113 -2.24 -13.04 -6.87
CA LEU A 113 -1.71 -14.40 -6.66
C LEU A 113 -0.99 -14.48 -5.30
N PHE A 114 -0.15 -13.50 -4.96
CA PHE A 114 0.50 -13.45 -3.66
C PHE A 114 -0.49 -13.23 -2.51
N ALA A 115 -1.48 -12.35 -2.67
CA ALA A 115 -2.52 -12.14 -1.65
C ALA A 115 -3.32 -13.42 -1.38
N LEU A 116 -3.63 -14.21 -2.40
CA LEU A 116 -4.33 -15.48 -2.27
C LEU A 116 -3.49 -16.53 -1.52
N THR A 117 -2.17 -16.58 -1.74
CA THR A 117 -1.30 -17.50 -1.00
C THR A 117 -1.21 -17.13 0.48
N LEU A 118 -1.17 -15.84 0.80
CA LEU A 118 -1.19 -15.33 2.18
C LEU A 118 -2.51 -15.63 2.89
N THR A 119 -3.64 -15.63 2.16
CA THR A 119 -4.96 -15.92 2.73
C THR A 119 -5.04 -17.36 3.26
N LYS A 120 -4.43 -18.32 2.57
CA LYS A 120 -4.36 -19.72 3.02
C LYS A 120 -3.54 -19.90 4.31
N SER A 121 -2.48 -19.12 4.48
CA SER A 121 -1.59 -19.21 5.65
C SER A 121 -2.20 -18.55 6.90
N SER A 122 -2.96 -17.47 6.74
CA SER A 122 -3.53 -16.70 7.85
C SER A 122 -4.78 -17.33 8.47
N PHE A 123 -5.44 -18.26 7.77
CA PHE A 123 -6.63 -18.95 8.29
C PHE A 123 -6.30 -19.90 9.46
N ASN A 124 -5.01 -20.26 9.63
CA ASN A 124 -4.52 -21.14 10.70
C ASN A 124 -3.93 -20.39 11.91
N SER A 125 -3.78 -19.08 11.86
CA SER A 125 -3.31 -18.27 12.99
C SER A 125 -4.53 -17.79 13.78
N GLY A 126 -4.68 -18.34 14.99
CA GLY A 126 -5.83 -18.20 15.84
C GLY A 126 -6.34 -16.77 16.02
N LYS A 127 -7.64 -16.67 16.25
CA LYS A 127 -8.31 -15.49 16.77
C LYS A 127 -7.57 -14.98 18.00
N ASP A 128 -6.72 -13.98 17.82
CA ASP A 128 -6.28 -13.18 18.95
C ASP A 128 -7.50 -12.39 19.43
N ASP A 129 -8.01 -12.77 20.57
CA ASP A 129 -8.95 -11.99 21.40
C ASP A 129 -8.27 -10.70 21.90
N GLN A 130 -7.80 -9.86 20.98
CA GLN A 130 -7.49 -8.49 21.34
C GLN A 130 -8.82 -7.75 21.43
N ALA A 131 -9.20 -7.50 22.68
CA ALA A 131 -10.32 -6.66 23.06
C ALA A 131 -10.44 -5.49 22.07
N THR A 132 -11.61 -5.36 21.45
CA THR A 132 -11.99 -4.25 20.57
C THR A 132 -11.96 -2.95 21.36
N GLN A 133 -10.78 -2.40 21.57
CA GLN A 133 -10.63 -1.04 22.11
C GLN A 133 -11.31 -0.09 21.13
N SER A 134 -12.14 0.81 21.64
CA SER A 134 -12.77 1.85 20.82
C SER A 134 -11.68 2.63 20.08
N LEU A 135 -11.85 2.85 18.77
CA LEU A 135 -10.92 3.66 17.96
C LEU A 135 -10.62 5.02 18.60
N VAL A 136 -11.62 5.61 19.26
CA VAL A 136 -11.48 6.91 19.96
C VAL A 136 -10.53 6.80 21.15
N SER A 137 -10.61 5.69 21.92
CA SER A 137 -9.70 5.44 23.05
C SER A 137 -8.26 5.29 22.59
N VAL A 138 -8.03 4.49 21.54
CA VAL A 138 -6.68 4.26 20.97
C VAL A 138 -6.09 5.56 20.40
N LEU A 139 -6.89 6.36 19.70
CA LEU A 139 -6.44 7.64 19.17
C LEU A 139 -6.08 8.62 20.28
N ASN A 140 -6.90 8.70 21.33
CA ASN A 140 -6.62 9.60 22.45
C ASN A 140 -5.31 9.20 23.19
N GLU A 141 -5.11 7.90 23.41
CA GLU A 141 -3.87 7.37 23.98
C GLU A 141 -2.65 7.67 23.10
N ALA A 142 -2.78 7.53 21.79
CA ALA A 142 -1.73 7.83 20.84
C ALA A 142 -1.36 9.31 20.83
N PHE A 143 -2.33 10.23 20.85
CA PHE A 143 -2.06 11.67 20.87
C PHE A 143 -1.48 12.18 22.20
N VAL A 144 -1.74 11.51 23.31
CA VAL A 144 -1.14 11.82 24.62
C VAL A 144 0.32 11.39 24.66
N ASN A 145 0.71 10.37 23.90
CA ASN A 145 2.08 9.86 23.89
C ASN A 145 2.99 10.75 23.03
N LYS A 146 3.86 11.54 23.67
CA LYS A 146 4.80 12.47 23.01
C LYS A 146 5.70 11.76 21.99
N SER A 147 6.15 10.54 22.28
CA SER A 147 7.00 9.77 21.35
C SER A 147 6.26 9.41 20.08
N TYR A 148 4.97 9.06 20.19
CA TYR A 148 4.12 8.78 19.03
C TYR A 148 3.89 10.02 18.18
N VAL A 149 3.61 11.17 18.80
CA VAL A 149 3.40 12.45 18.10
C VAL A 149 4.66 12.87 17.35
N LEU A 150 5.84 12.81 18.01
CA LEU A 150 7.12 13.13 17.36
C LEU A 150 7.43 12.20 16.18
N LEU A 151 7.17 10.91 16.34
CA LEU A 151 7.33 9.94 15.27
C LEU A 151 6.39 10.24 14.09
N THR A 152 5.14 10.58 14.36
CA THR A 152 4.13 10.94 13.34
C THR A 152 4.55 12.20 12.57
N VAL A 153 5.05 13.22 13.26
CA VAL A 153 5.60 14.44 12.64
C VAL A 153 6.80 14.10 11.76
N GLY A 154 7.71 13.26 12.23
CA GLY A 154 8.86 12.80 11.45
C GLY A 154 8.44 12.08 10.16
N PHE A 155 7.46 11.18 10.25
CA PHE A 155 6.89 10.49 9.08
C PHE A 155 6.18 11.45 8.12
N PHE A 156 5.46 12.44 8.65
CA PHE A 156 4.83 13.47 7.81
C PHE A 156 5.86 14.24 6.99
N VAL A 157 6.96 14.69 7.62
CA VAL A 157 8.04 15.41 6.93
C VAL A 157 8.69 14.53 5.85
N CYS A 158 8.95 13.26 6.18
CA CYS A 158 9.51 12.31 5.23
C CYS A 158 8.56 12.09 4.03
N GLY A 159 7.26 11.86 4.29
CA GLY A 159 6.25 11.68 3.25
C GLY A 159 6.10 12.91 2.37
N PHE A 160 6.10 14.11 2.97
CA PHE A 160 6.06 15.37 2.24
C PHE A 160 7.27 15.52 1.31
N HIS A 161 8.48 15.22 1.82
CA HIS A 161 9.72 15.31 1.04
C HIS A 161 9.70 14.37 -0.17
N VAL A 162 9.33 13.10 0.05
CA VAL A 162 9.24 12.10 -1.03
C VAL A 162 8.21 12.50 -2.07
N SER A 163 7.01 12.93 -1.64
CA SER A 163 5.97 13.41 -2.57
C SER A 163 6.41 14.63 -3.36
N PHE A 164 7.05 15.59 -2.69
CA PHE A 164 7.53 16.81 -3.34
C PHE A 164 8.57 16.49 -4.43
N VAL A 165 9.55 15.65 -4.10
CA VAL A 165 10.59 15.24 -5.06
C VAL A 165 9.97 14.45 -6.21
N ALA A 166 9.12 13.46 -5.93
CA ALA A 166 8.50 12.64 -6.97
C ALA A 166 7.62 13.44 -7.94
N THR A 167 6.99 14.51 -7.46
CA THR A 167 6.09 15.34 -8.29
C THR A 167 6.84 16.40 -9.09
N HIS A 168 7.85 17.01 -8.50
CA HIS A 168 8.49 18.18 -9.08
C HIS A 168 9.81 17.86 -9.80
N LEU A 169 10.58 16.85 -9.34
CA LEU A 169 11.86 16.52 -9.95
C LEU A 169 11.77 16.17 -11.45
N PRO A 170 10.78 15.39 -11.94
CA PRO A 170 10.67 15.08 -13.37
C PRO A 170 10.50 16.30 -14.27
N ALA A 171 10.00 17.42 -13.73
CA ALA A 171 9.86 18.66 -14.49
C ALA A 171 11.18 19.44 -14.65
N TYR A 172 12.22 19.06 -13.91
CA TYR A 172 13.55 19.71 -13.94
C TYR A 172 14.63 18.88 -14.64
N LEU A 173 14.34 17.61 -14.97
CA LEU A 173 15.23 16.71 -15.69
C LEU A 173 14.88 16.65 -17.17
#